data_a18fb7282600f6c1f40f9c8700bf5a01
#
_entry.id   a18fb7282600f6c1f40f9c8700bf5a01
#
_cell.length_a   1.000
_cell.length_b   1.000
_cell.length_c   1.000
_cell.angle_alpha   90.00
_cell.angle_beta   90.00
_cell.angle_gamma   90.00
#
_symmetry.space_group_name_H-M   'P 1'
#
loop_
_entity.id
_entity.type
_entity.pdbx_description
1 polymer ?
#
loop_
_entity_poly.entity_id
_entity_poly.type
_entity_poly.pdbx_seq_one_letter_code
_entity_poly.pdbx_strand_id
1 'polypeptide(L)'
;MRDKILIIESLEQLEQVIKNLLESTANIHDVDKLPNTADGILRLNGICMCFIIIGEEVKRIDRYTEKQFLTNYPSILWESVMGMRDRIAHGYFEIDIDVVFDALKNDIPPLLKVIKQMRADLDESG
;
A
#
# COMPACT_ATOMS: atom_id res chain seq x y z
N MET A 1 -3.78 -20.21 15.67
CA MET A 1 -4.19 -19.17 16.58
C MET A 1 -4.95 -18.09 15.83
N ARG A 2 -5.92 -17.51 16.51
CA ARG A 2 -6.85 -16.57 15.89
C ARG A 2 -6.16 -15.37 15.27
N ASP A 3 -5.23 -14.77 16.00
CA ASP A 3 -4.54 -13.56 15.52
C ASP A 3 -3.69 -13.83 14.30
N LYS A 4 -3.05 -14.99 14.26
CA LYS A 4 -2.25 -15.41 13.10
C LYS A 4 -3.11 -15.52 11.85
N ILE A 5 -4.30 -16.10 11.95
CA ILE A 5 -5.22 -16.22 10.83
C ILE A 5 -5.63 -14.85 10.32
N LEU A 6 -5.96 -13.92 11.22
CA LEU A 6 -6.34 -12.56 10.86
C LEU A 6 -5.20 -11.82 10.14
N ILE A 7 -3.97 -12.00 10.62
CA ILE A 7 -2.80 -11.38 9.99
C ILE A 7 -2.58 -11.95 8.59
N ILE A 8 -2.67 -13.25 8.42
CA ILE A 8 -2.50 -13.89 7.11
C ILE A 8 -3.56 -13.39 6.13
N GLU A 9 -4.82 -13.29 6.58
CA GLU A 9 -5.89 -12.76 5.73
C GLU A 9 -5.61 -11.31 5.31
N SER A 10 -5.16 -10.47 6.24
CA SER A 10 -4.80 -9.09 5.93
C SER A 10 -3.66 -9.01 4.93
N LEU A 11 -2.64 -9.87 5.09
CA LEU A 11 -1.50 -9.90 4.16
C LEU A 11 -1.92 -10.37 2.77
N GLU A 12 -2.83 -11.34 2.69
CA GLU A 12 -3.36 -11.79 1.40
C GLU A 12 -4.13 -10.67 0.70
N GLN A 13 -4.94 -9.93 1.42
CA GLN A 13 -5.67 -8.79 0.88
C GLN A 13 -4.73 -7.69 0.42
N LEU A 14 -3.70 -7.37 1.22
CA LEU A 14 -2.67 -6.40 0.85
C LEU A 14 -1.95 -6.82 -0.42
N GLU A 15 -1.52 -8.06 -0.50
CA GLU A 15 -0.83 -8.56 -1.67
C GLU A 15 -1.71 -8.40 -2.92
N GLN A 16 -2.99 -8.74 -2.82
CA GLN A 16 -3.90 -8.62 -3.94
C GLN A 16 -4.10 -7.17 -4.40
N VAL A 17 -4.32 -6.26 -3.44
CA VAL A 17 -4.49 -4.84 -3.75
C VAL A 17 -3.22 -4.29 -4.41
N ILE A 18 -2.06 -4.61 -3.86
CA ILE A 18 -0.78 -4.12 -4.40
C ILE A 18 -0.52 -4.67 -5.79
N LYS A 19 -0.75 -5.96 -6.03
CA LYS A 19 -0.58 -6.55 -7.34
C LYS A 19 -1.49 -5.91 -8.37
N ASN A 20 -2.77 -5.72 -8.02
CA ASN A 20 -3.72 -5.07 -8.91
C ASN A 20 -3.30 -3.64 -9.23
N LEU A 21 -2.83 -2.91 -8.21
CA LEU A 21 -2.36 -1.55 -8.39
C LEU A 21 -1.17 -1.49 -9.35
N LEU A 22 -0.17 -2.32 -9.15
CA LEU A 22 1.03 -2.33 -9.99
C LEU A 22 0.71 -2.76 -11.42
N GLU A 23 -0.13 -3.77 -11.58
CA GLU A 23 -0.54 -4.24 -12.91
C GLU A 23 -1.32 -3.16 -13.67
N SER A 24 -2.26 -2.51 -12.98
CA SER A 24 -3.11 -1.49 -13.60
C SER A 24 -2.34 -0.21 -13.96
N THR A 25 -1.21 0.04 -13.31
CA THR A 25 -0.42 1.25 -13.51
C THR A 25 0.87 1.01 -14.30
N ALA A 26 1.12 -0.23 -14.74
CA ALA A 26 2.35 -0.58 -15.45
C ALA A 26 2.56 0.24 -16.73
N ASN A 27 1.47 0.66 -17.37
CA ASN A 27 1.51 1.44 -18.62
C ASN A 27 1.55 2.94 -18.42
N ILE A 28 1.52 3.41 -17.17
CA ILE A 28 1.51 4.83 -16.89
C ILE A 28 2.96 5.31 -16.75
N HIS A 29 3.43 6.01 -17.76
CA HIS A 29 4.80 6.53 -17.81
C HIS A 29 4.87 8.05 -17.66
N ASP A 30 3.75 8.73 -17.84
CA ASP A 30 3.69 10.17 -17.82
C ASP A 30 2.59 10.63 -16.85
N VAL A 31 3.04 11.13 -15.72
CA VAL A 31 2.14 11.61 -14.64
C VAL A 31 1.25 12.76 -15.11
N ASP A 32 1.76 13.59 -16.03
CA ASP A 32 1.05 14.78 -16.48
C ASP A 32 -0.19 14.47 -17.32
N LYS A 33 -0.28 13.24 -17.83
CA LYS A 33 -1.43 12.85 -18.66
C LYS A 33 -2.63 12.38 -17.86
N LEU A 34 -2.43 11.95 -16.61
CA LEU A 34 -3.51 11.39 -15.81
C LEU A 34 -4.64 12.38 -15.52
N PRO A 35 -4.36 13.61 -15.05
CA PRO A 35 -5.45 14.51 -14.62
C PRO A 35 -6.14 15.23 -15.77
N ASN A 36 -5.73 14.99 -17.04
CA ASN A 36 -6.22 15.78 -18.18
C ASN A 36 -7.50 15.22 -18.81
N THR A 37 -7.97 14.07 -18.37
CA THR A 37 -9.20 13.46 -18.88
C THR A 37 -10.05 12.96 -17.73
N ALA A 38 -11.35 12.74 -17.99
CA ALA A 38 -12.23 12.16 -17.00
C ALA A 38 -11.77 10.78 -16.57
N ASP A 39 -11.34 9.95 -17.52
CA ASP A 39 -10.80 8.62 -17.22
C ASP A 39 -9.51 8.71 -16.40
N GLY A 40 -8.66 9.66 -16.72
CA GLY A 40 -7.42 9.88 -15.98
C GLY A 40 -7.66 10.30 -14.54
N ILE A 41 -8.64 11.17 -14.31
CA ILE A 41 -9.03 11.60 -12.97
C ILE A 41 -9.57 10.41 -12.17
N LEU A 42 -10.43 9.61 -12.79
CA LEU A 42 -10.98 8.42 -12.13
C LEU A 42 -9.86 7.43 -11.79
N ARG A 43 -8.89 7.27 -12.68
CA ARG A 43 -7.74 6.41 -12.46
C ARG A 43 -6.88 6.90 -11.30
N LEU A 44 -6.61 8.20 -11.25
CA LEU A 44 -5.88 8.81 -10.13
C LEU A 44 -6.60 8.59 -8.81
N ASN A 45 -7.91 8.78 -8.79
CA ASN A 45 -8.72 8.53 -7.60
C ASN A 45 -8.64 7.08 -7.16
N GLY A 46 -8.64 6.14 -8.12
CA GLY A 46 -8.47 4.71 -7.83
C GLY A 46 -7.12 4.39 -7.22
N ILE A 47 -6.06 4.98 -7.75
CA ILE A 47 -4.71 4.82 -7.20
C ILE A 47 -4.66 5.32 -5.76
N CYS A 48 -5.20 6.49 -5.49
CA CYS A 48 -5.24 7.06 -4.15
C CYS A 48 -6.05 6.20 -3.19
N MET A 49 -7.16 5.64 -3.64
CA MET A 49 -7.95 4.72 -2.83
C MET A 49 -7.13 3.47 -2.46
N CYS A 50 -6.35 2.92 -3.40
CA CYS A 50 -5.48 1.80 -3.11
C CYS A 50 -4.46 2.14 -2.02
N PHE A 51 -3.87 3.34 -2.08
CA PHE A 51 -2.93 3.78 -1.03
C PHE A 51 -3.60 3.89 0.32
N ILE A 52 -4.83 4.39 0.37
CA ILE A 52 -5.59 4.48 1.61
C ILE A 52 -5.84 3.07 2.18
N ILE A 53 -6.27 2.15 1.32
CA ILE A 53 -6.52 0.76 1.73
C ILE A 53 -5.23 0.12 2.27
N ILE A 54 -4.11 0.30 1.57
CA ILE A 54 -2.81 -0.23 2.01
C ILE A 54 -2.44 0.31 3.38
N GLY A 55 -2.54 1.62 3.57
CA GLY A 55 -2.20 2.25 4.85
C GLY A 55 -3.09 1.77 5.99
N GLU A 56 -4.39 1.68 5.75
CA GLU A 56 -5.34 1.22 6.78
C GLU A 56 -5.13 -0.25 7.14
N GLU A 57 -4.84 -1.09 6.15
CA GLU A 57 -4.61 -2.51 6.38
C GLU A 57 -3.30 -2.75 7.15
N VAL A 58 -2.25 -1.98 6.84
CA VAL A 58 -0.99 -2.04 7.59
C VAL A 58 -1.20 -1.58 9.04
N LYS A 59 -1.98 -0.52 9.25
CA LYS A 59 -2.34 -0.08 10.60
C LYS A 59 -3.05 -1.19 11.39
N ARG A 60 -3.93 -1.93 10.72
CA ARG A 60 -4.67 -3.03 11.35
C ARG A 60 -3.72 -4.13 11.80
N ILE A 61 -2.77 -4.51 10.96
CA ILE A 61 -1.76 -5.52 11.31
C ILE A 61 -0.93 -5.04 12.50
N ASP A 62 -0.50 -3.78 12.47
CA ASP A 62 0.28 -3.20 13.56
C ASP A 62 -0.49 -3.26 14.88
N ARG A 63 -1.76 -2.92 14.86
CA ARG A 63 -2.63 -2.96 16.04
C ARG A 63 -2.84 -4.38 16.56
N TYR A 64 -3.10 -5.35 15.68
CA TYR A 64 -3.30 -6.75 16.07
C TYR A 64 -2.06 -7.36 16.70
N THR A 65 -0.89 -6.87 16.36
CA THR A 65 0.38 -7.40 16.84
C THR A 65 1.03 -6.52 17.90
N GLU A 66 0.27 -5.58 18.48
CA GLU A 66 0.72 -4.68 19.53
C GLU A 66 2.00 -3.92 19.14
N LYS A 67 2.07 -3.51 17.88
CA LYS A 67 3.17 -2.72 17.30
C LYS A 67 4.50 -3.48 17.24
N GLN A 68 4.47 -4.80 17.25
CA GLN A 68 5.70 -5.59 17.28
C GLN A 68 6.04 -6.30 15.98
N PHE A 69 5.04 -6.75 15.23
CA PHE A 69 5.27 -7.56 14.04
C PHE A 69 6.07 -6.81 12.97
N LEU A 70 5.70 -5.57 12.68
CA LEU A 70 6.33 -4.78 11.62
C LEU A 70 7.80 -4.45 11.94
N THR A 71 8.17 -4.43 13.21
CA THR A 71 9.57 -4.14 13.62
C THR A 71 10.54 -5.20 13.14
N ASN A 72 10.07 -6.38 12.79
CA ASN A 72 10.90 -7.45 12.24
C ASN A 72 11.27 -7.21 10.77
N TYR A 73 10.71 -6.19 10.15
CA TYR A 73 10.92 -5.87 8.73
C TYR A 73 11.33 -4.41 8.56
N PRO A 74 12.52 -4.05 9.08
CA PRO A 74 12.92 -2.63 9.16
C PRO A 74 13.32 -2.00 7.82
N SER A 75 13.35 -2.77 6.73
CA SER A 75 13.63 -2.21 5.40
C SER A 75 12.52 -1.30 4.89
N ILE A 76 11.32 -1.38 5.47
CA ILE A 76 10.18 -0.55 5.10
C ILE A 76 9.96 0.51 6.18
N LEU A 77 9.72 1.75 5.75
CA LEU A 77 9.34 2.83 6.66
C LEU A 77 7.83 2.72 6.94
N TRP A 78 7.47 1.87 7.90
CA TRP A 78 6.08 1.54 8.17
C TRP A 78 5.23 2.74 8.56
N GLU A 79 5.81 3.70 9.28
CA GLU A 79 5.09 4.92 9.63
C GLU A 79 4.68 5.71 8.39
N SER A 80 5.54 5.73 7.37
CA SER A 80 5.22 6.37 6.09
C SER A 80 4.10 5.63 5.36
N VAL A 81 4.12 4.30 5.39
CA VAL A 81 3.06 3.48 4.78
C VAL A 81 1.74 3.75 5.47
N MET A 82 1.72 3.71 6.80
CA MET A 82 0.51 3.98 7.57
C MET A 82 0.02 5.42 7.40
N GLY A 83 0.92 6.35 7.11
CA GLY A 83 0.58 7.75 6.89
C GLY A 83 0.33 8.13 5.44
N MET A 84 0.25 7.17 4.51
CA MET A 84 0.07 7.46 3.09
C MET A 84 -1.13 8.34 2.80
N ARG A 85 -2.23 8.12 3.50
CA ARG A 85 -3.42 8.93 3.34
C ARG A 85 -3.12 10.41 3.57
N ASP A 86 -2.40 10.72 4.66
CA ASP A 86 -2.09 12.11 5.02
C ASP A 86 -1.04 12.70 4.09
N ARG A 87 -0.12 11.88 3.59
CA ARG A 87 0.91 12.32 2.63
C ARG A 87 0.32 12.69 1.28
N ILE A 88 -0.68 11.95 0.84
CA ILE A 88 -1.22 12.03 -0.52
C ILE A 88 -2.35 13.04 -0.61
N ALA A 89 -3.21 13.09 0.39
CA ALA A 89 -4.39 13.93 0.35
C ALA A 89 -4.61 14.63 1.68
N HIS A 90 -4.53 15.96 1.66
CA HIS A 90 -4.97 16.80 2.78
C HIS A 90 -6.45 17.12 2.66
N GLY A 91 -7.01 16.86 1.49
CA GLY A 91 -8.41 17.02 1.15
C GLY A 91 -8.59 16.51 -0.26
N TYR A 92 -9.82 16.33 -0.68
CA TYR A 92 -10.12 15.69 -1.97
C TYR A 92 -9.46 16.39 -3.16
N PHE A 93 -9.41 17.72 -3.14
CA PHE A 93 -8.88 18.51 -4.26
C PHE A 93 -7.40 18.86 -4.11
N GLU A 94 -6.75 18.41 -3.05
CA GLU A 94 -5.37 18.77 -2.75
C GLU A 94 -4.43 17.57 -2.84
N ILE A 95 -4.68 16.68 -3.81
CA ILE A 95 -3.84 15.51 -4.03
C ILE A 95 -2.53 15.93 -4.70
N ASP A 96 -1.41 15.56 -4.09
CA ASP A 96 -0.09 15.80 -4.66
C ASP A 96 0.25 14.65 -5.60
N ILE A 97 0.11 14.89 -6.91
CA ILE A 97 0.30 13.89 -7.94
C ILE A 97 1.74 13.39 -7.98
N ASP A 98 2.71 14.27 -7.76
CA ASP A 98 4.13 13.87 -7.77
C ASP A 98 4.44 12.92 -6.61
N VAL A 99 3.88 13.17 -5.43
CA VAL A 99 4.03 12.27 -4.29
C VAL A 99 3.40 10.91 -4.57
N VAL A 100 2.22 10.90 -5.20
CA VAL A 100 1.53 9.66 -5.59
C VAL A 100 2.42 8.81 -6.51
N PHE A 101 2.97 9.42 -7.56
CA PHE A 101 3.78 8.69 -8.53
C PHE A 101 5.13 8.28 -7.97
N ASP A 102 5.74 9.10 -7.13
CA ASP A 102 6.97 8.72 -6.46
C ASP A 102 6.75 7.47 -5.60
N ALA A 103 5.69 7.46 -4.79
CA ALA A 103 5.35 6.32 -3.97
C ALA A 103 5.06 5.07 -4.82
N LEU A 104 4.28 5.25 -5.90
CA LEU A 104 3.90 4.16 -6.78
C LEU A 104 5.13 3.49 -7.40
N LYS A 105 6.11 4.25 -7.82
CA LYS A 105 7.30 3.73 -8.50
C LYS A 105 8.37 3.24 -7.54
N ASN A 106 8.55 3.90 -6.40
CA ASN A 106 9.70 3.65 -5.53
C ASN A 106 9.34 2.94 -4.23
N ASP A 107 8.13 3.14 -3.69
CA ASP A 107 7.76 2.58 -2.38
C ASP A 107 6.93 1.30 -2.49
N ILE A 108 6.06 1.21 -3.47
CA ILE A 108 5.12 0.09 -3.59
C ILE A 108 5.79 -1.23 -3.99
N PRO A 109 6.70 -1.26 -5.00
CA PRO A 109 7.35 -2.53 -5.35
C PRO A 109 8.15 -3.17 -4.20
N PRO A 110 8.96 -2.42 -3.43
CA PRO A 110 9.62 -3.02 -2.27
C PRO A 110 8.64 -3.50 -1.21
N LEU A 111 7.52 -2.79 -1.04
CA LEU A 111 6.49 -3.18 -0.08
C LEU A 111 5.88 -4.53 -0.45
N LEU A 112 5.58 -4.75 -1.72
CA LEU A 112 5.05 -6.04 -2.18
C LEU A 112 5.99 -7.18 -1.83
N LYS A 113 7.28 -6.98 -2.05
CA LYS A 113 8.30 -7.98 -1.75
C LYS A 113 8.29 -8.36 -0.27
N VAL A 114 8.19 -7.36 0.61
CA VAL A 114 8.17 -7.58 2.05
C VAL A 114 6.86 -8.25 2.49
N ILE A 115 5.73 -7.86 1.92
CA ILE A 115 4.43 -8.49 2.23
C ILE A 115 4.47 -10.00 1.91
N LYS A 116 5.04 -10.35 0.77
CA LYS A 116 5.22 -11.76 0.40
C LYS A 116 6.12 -12.50 1.38
N GLN A 117 7.18 -11.86 1.83
CA GLN A 117 8.10 -12.44 2.81
C GLN A 117 7.40 -12.65 4.16
N MET A 118 6.61 -11.69 4.59
CA MET A 118 5.83 -11.81 5.82
C MET A 118 4.90 -13.02 5.79
N ARG A 119 4.20 -13.23 4.67
CA ARG A 119 3.33 -14.39 4.51
C ARG A 119 4.11 -15.69 4.61
N ALA A 120 5.24 -15.76 3.90
CA ALA A 120 6.08 -16.95 3.92
C ALA A 120 6.59 -17.25 5.33
N ASP A 121 7.02 -16.21 6.05
CA ASP A 121 7.54 -16.37 7.41
C ASP A 121 6.45 -16.87 8.36
N LEU A 122 5.23 -16.38 8.23
CA LEU A 122 4.11 -16.83 9.05
C LEU A 122 3.70 -18.27 8.72
N ASP A 123 3.70 -18.63 7.45
CA ASP A 123 3.38 -20.01 7.04
C ASP A 123 4.40 -21.00 7.60
N GLU A 124 5.68 -20.61 7.65
CA GLU A 124 6.75 -21.46 8.18
C GLU A 124 6.73 -21.58 9.70
N SER A 125 6.19 -20.59 10.38
CA SER A 125 6.19 -20.59 11.84
C SER A 125 5.15 -21.54 12.46
N GLY A 126 4.48 -22.29 11.64
CA GLY A 126 3.51 -23.28 12.08
C GLY A 126 2.11 -22.80 12.17
#